data_ccaac38b86c6bae8c8bc35beec429e3c
#
_entry.id   ccaac38b86c6bae8c8bc35beec429e3c
#
_cell.length_a   1.000
_cell.length_b   1.000
_cell.length_c   1.000
_cell.angle_alpha   90.00
_cell.angle_beta   90.00
_cell.angle_gamma   90.00
#
_symmetry.space_group_name_H-M   'P 1'
#
loop_
_entity.id
_entity.type
_entity.pdbx_description
1 polymer ?
#
loop_
_entity_poly.entity_id
_entity_poly.type
_entity_poly.pdbx_seq_one_letter_code
_entity_poly.pdbx_strand_id
1 'polypeptide(L)'
;MTLTHVHHIGIVVRDVDKSAELWRDTFGLDKVVDREIESQGVRGVIFPLDNCEIELLEPTREGTGIAKFLETNGEGFHHLCFGTTDVTTELKDAEAKGMNMIDTEPREGLSGMVGFIHPRSNHGVLIELAQPPADAPVHTGPTEGPYPHAMHHVTVAVNEIAPVVDEWTERFGLSVGRHVESEALGIEAQFLSIGETDIELVRPLDGSGGPLPRKLEGGEGLFMLALTVRDAEESVAFLRTLGLTVTDANTGAFISPKHTYGARLRLSEA
;
A
#
# COMPACT_ATOMS: atom_id res chain seq x y z
N MET A 1 -14.31 -15.05 1.96
CA MET A 1 -13.02 -14.71 2.63
C MET A 1 -13.33 -14.01 3.95
N THR A 2 -12.50 -14.25 4.96
CA THR A 2 -12.60 -13.64 6.30
C THR A 2 -11.39 -12.75 6.54
N LEU A 3 -11.25 -11.74 5.67
CA LEU A 3 -10.20 -10.75 5.77
C LEU A 3 -10.55 -9.72 6.85
N THR A 4 -9.57 -9.18 7.55
CA THR A 4 -9.80 -8.35 8.74
C THR A 4 -9.54 -6.87 8.51
N HIS A 5 -8.48 -6.51 7.78
CA HIS A 5 -8.04 -5.14 7.53
C HIS A 5 -6.97 -5.13 6.44
N VAL A 6 -6.57 -3.96 5.96
CA VAL A 6 -5.32 -3.82 5.21
C VAL A 6 -4.16 -3.94 6.21
N HIS A 7 -3.40 -5.03 6.12
CA HIS A 7 -2.32 -5.34 7.05
C HIS A 7 -1.09 -4.48 6.77
N HIS A 8 -0.63 -4.45 5.52
CA HIS A 8 0.50 -3.62 5.12
C HIS A 8 0.48 -3.26 3.63
N ILE A 9 1.31 -2.28 3.29
CA ILE A 9 1.64 -1.90 1.92
C ILE A 9 3.10 -2.19 1.66
N GLY A 10 3.39 -3.06 0.69
CA GLY A 10 4.74 -3.40 0.27
C GLY A 10 5.31 -2.39 -0.73
N ILE A 11 6.52 -1.92 -0.49
CA ILE A 11 7.28 -0.99 -1.34
C ILE A 11 8.63 -1.62 -1.67
N VAL A 12 8.91 -1.82 -2.95
CA VAL A 12 10.20 -2.33 -3.40
C VAL A 12 11.18 -1.18 -3.56
N VAL A 13 12.38 -1.38 -3.02
CA VAL A 13 13.47 -0.41 -3.01
C VAL A 13 14.79 -1.06 -3.43
N ARG A 14 15.76 -0.25 -3.89
CA ARG A 14 17.10 -0.71 -4.28
C ARG A 14 18.04 -0.88 -3.10
N ASP A 15 17.81 -0.12 -2.03
CA ASP A 15 18.66 -0.04 -0.85
C ASP A 15 17.74 0.18 0.35
N VAL A 16 17.47 -0.90 1.08
CA VAL A 16 16.53 -0.87 2.19
C VAL A 16 17.04 -0.05 3.36
N ASP A 17 18.37 0.01 3.56
CA ASP A 17 18.97 0.78 4.67
C ASP A 17 18.75 2.29 4.46
N LYS A 18 19.03 2.80 3.25
CA LYS A 18 18.78 4.22 2.92
C LYS A 18 17.30 4.56 2.95
N SER A 19 16.45 3.63 2.46
CA SER A 19 15.01 3.84 2.51
C SER A 19 14.50 3.85 3.94
N ALA A 20 15.00 2.95 4.79
CA ALA A 20 14.65 2.89 6.21
C ALA A 20 15.09 4.15 6.98
N GLU A 21 16.26 4.72 6.65
CA GLU A 21 16.68 6.02 7.20
C GLU A 21 15.69 7.14 6.87
N LEU A 22 15.20 7.20 5.61
CA LEU A 22 14.18 8.17 5.23
C LEU A 22 12.91 8.00 6.08
N TRP A 23 12.38 6.77 6.20
CA TRP A 23 11.14 6.53 6.95
C TRP A 23 11.28 6.88 8.43
N ARG A 24 12.45 6.58 9.04
CA ARG A 24 12.77 6.97 10.41
C ARG A 24 12.92 8.48 10.56
N ASP A 25 13.80 9.10 9.77
CA ASP A 25 14.24 10.48 9.99
C ASP A 25 13.24 11.51 9.48
N THR A 26 12.42 11.13 8.48
CA THR A 26 11.42 12.02 7.87
C THR A 26 10.02 11.80 8.44
N PHE A 27 9.66 10.54 8.70
CA PHE A 27 8.31 10.20 9.14
C PHE A 27 8.24 9.71 10.60
N GLY A 28 9.38 9.71 11.31
CA GLY A 28 9.41 9.34 12.74
C GLY A 28 9.06 7.89 13.03
N LEU A 29 9.16 7.00 12.03
CA LEU A 29 8.79 5.60 12.16
C LEU A 29 9.98 4.75 12.56
N ASP A 30 9.89 4.07 13.69
CA ASP A 30 10.90 3.10 14.12
C ASP A 30 10.61 1.72 13.54
N LYS A 31 11.62 1.08 12.96
CA LYS A 31 11.48 -0.27 12.42
C LYS A 31 11.28 -1.31 13.52
N VAL A 32 10.34 -2.22 13.31
CA VAL A 32 10.03 -3.32 14.23
C VAL A 32 10.50 -4.69 13.72
N VAL A 33 10.74 -4.81 12.41
CA VAL A 33 11.32 -5.99 11.76
C VAL A 33 12.44 -5.53 10.83
N ASP A 34 13.54 -6.30 10.80
CA ASP A 34 14.61 -6.19 9.81
C ASP A 34 15.20 -7.58 9.65
N ARG A 35 14.84 -8.28 8.59
CA ARG A 35 15.35 -9.64 8.35
C ARG A 35 15.34 -10.03 6.88
N GLU A 36 16.15 -11.00 6.53
CA GLU A 36 16.16 -11.65 5.23
C GLU A 36 15.33 -12.95 5.26
N ILE A 37 14.60 -13.18 4.17
CA ILE A 37 13.97 -14.47 3.85
C ILE A 37 14.75 -15.08 2.69
N GLU A 38 15.76 -15.87 3.04
CA GLU A 38 16.70 -16.47 2.06
C GLU A 38 15.98 -17.28 0.97
N SER A 39 14.93 -18.02 1.32
CA SER A 39 14.13 -18.82 0.39
C SER A 39 13.53 -17.98 -0.73
N GLN A 40 13.18 -16.73 -0.43
CA GLN A 40 12.59 -15.77 -1.38
C GLN A 40 13.62 -14.83 -2.00
N GLY A 41 14.82 -14.73 -1.43
CA GLY A 41 15.86 -13.80 -1.84
C GLY A 41 15.43 -12.35 -1.67
N VAL A 42 14.88 -12.03 -0.49
CA VAL A 42 14.39 -10.71 -0.12
C VAL A 42 14.84 -10.37 1.30
N ARG A 43 15.33 -9.15 1.51
CA ARG A 43 15.44 -8.52 2.82
C ARG A 43 14.32 -7.52 2.97
N GLY A 44 13.65 -7.54 4.10
CA GLY A 44 12.55 -6.63 4.39
C GLY A 44 12.67 -5.96 5.73
N VAL A 45 12.12 -4.74 5.79
CA VAL A 45 12.01 -3.91 6.99
C VAL A 45 10.56 -3.47 7.14
N ILE A 46 10.02 -3.58 8.36
CA ILE A 46 8.64 -3.19 8.66
C ILE A 46 8.63 -1.98 9.59
N PHE A 47 7.79 -1.01 9.26
CA PHE A 47 7.46 0.17 10.06
C PHE A 47 5.97 0.15 10.41
N PRO A 48 5.60 0.24 11.70
CA PRO A 48 4.21 0.22 12.11
C PRO A 48 3.57 1.60 12.00
N LEU A 49 2.28 1.58 11.69
CA LEU A 49 1.32 2.64 11.90
C LEU A 49 0.22 2.11 12.84
N ASP A 50 -0.68 2.96 13.31
CA ASP A 50 -1.71 2.55 14.26
C ASP A 50 -2.68 1.49 13.70
N ASN A 51 -2.90 1.47 12.38
CA ASN A 51 -3.88 0.60 11.73
C ASN A 51 -3.33 -0.22 10.55
N CYS A 52 -2.06 -0.10 10.21
CA CYS A 52 -1.39 -0.92 9.19
C CYS A 52 0.14 -0.85 9.34
N GLU A 53 0.87 -1.47 8.44
CA GLU A 53 2.33 -1.42 8.39
C GLU A 53 2.82 -0.96 7.01
N ILE A 54 4.01 -0.39 6.97
CA ILE A 54 4.78 -0.15 5.74
C ILE A 54 5.90 -1.18 5.68
N GLU A 55 5.93 -1.94 4.59
CA GLU A 55 6.96 -2.96 4.36
C GLU A 55 7.89 -2.51 3.23
N LEU A 56 9.18 -2.34 3.53
CA LEU A 56 10.20 -2.08 2.51
C LEU A 56 10.89 -3.39 2.14
N LEU A 57 11.07 -3.62 0.84
CA LEU A 57 11.59 -4.87 0.29
C LEU A 57 12.77 -4.63 -0.64
N GLU A 58 13.91 -5.24 -0.37
CA GLU A 58 15.10 -5.24 -1.22
C GLU A 58 15.38 -6.67 -1.73
N PRO A 59 15.57 -6.88 -3.06
CA PRO A 59 16.00 -8.18 -3.56
C PRO A 59 17.45 -8.44 -3.15
N THR A 60 17.71 -9.60 -2.54
CA THR A 60 19.08 -10.02 -2.15
C THR A 60 19.76 -10.88 -3.21
N ARG A 61 19.04 -11.25 -4.27
CA ARG A 61 19.57 -11.97 -5.43
C ARG A 61 18.78 -11.69 -6.71
N GLU A 62 19.42 -11.83 -7.84
CA GLU A 62 18.80 -11.71 -9.17
C GLU A 62 17.77 -12.84 -9.44
N GLY A 63 16.87 -12.57 -10.39
CA GLY A 63 15.92 -13.56 -10.89
C GLY A 63 14.70 -13.82 -10.03
N THR A 64 14.62 -13.21 -8.82
CA THR A 64 13.42 -13.26 -7.96
C THR A 64 12.29 -12.41 -8.53
N GLY A 65 11.05 -12.61 -8.05
CA GLY A 65 9.90 -11.80 -8.44
C GLY A 65 10.13 -10.31 -8.15
N ILE A 66 10.67 -10.00 -6.97
CA ILE A 66 10.99 -8.64 -6.53
C ILE A 66 12.11 -8.02 -7.36
N ALA A 67 13.17 -8.78 -7.70
CA ALA A 67 14.23 -8.29 -8.58
C ALA A 67 13.69 -7.93 -9.97
N LYS A 68 12.85 -8.78 -10.55
CA LYS A 68 12.20 -8.52 -11.85
C LYS A 68 11.26 -7.31 -11.78
N PHE A 69 10.52 -7.16 -10.67
CA PHE A 69 9.69 -5.97 -10.46
C PHE A 69 10.54 -4.71 -10.47
N LEU A 70 11.64 -4.70 -9.70
CA LEU A 70 12.55 -3.56 -9.58
C LEU A 70 13.22 -3.19 -10.91
N GLU A 71 13.58 -4.19 -11.72
CA GLU A 71 14.15 -4.00 -13.06
C GLU A 71 13.14 -3.39 -14.03
N THR A 72 11.87 -3.82 -13.95
CA THR A 72 10.83 -3.44 -14.92
C THR A 72 10.13 -2.13 -14.53
N ASN A 73 9.81 -1.96 -13.25
CA ASN A 73 8.97 -0.87 -12.75
C ASN A 73 9.76 0.20 -11.98
N GLY A 74 11.01 -0.11 -11.58
CA GLY A 74 11.75 0.72 -10.64
C GLY A 74 11.26 0.56 -9.21
N GLU A 75 11.65 1.49 -8.35
CA GLU A 75 11.20 1.55 -6.96
C GLU A 75 9.75 2.03 -6.86
N GLY A 76 9.00 1.53 -5.88
CA GLY A 76 7.62 1.95 -5.64
C GLY A 76 6.74 0.84 -5.06
N PHE A 77 5.43 1.09 -5.08
CA PHE A 77 4.41 0.17 -4.54
C PHE A 77 4.44 -1.17 -5.27
N HIS A 78 4.48 -2.25 -4.51
CA HIS A 78 4.56 -3.62 -5.00
C HIS A 78 3.28 -4.41 -4.76
N HIS A 79 2.79 -4.45 -3.51
CA HIS A 79 1.60 -5.22 -3.17
C HIS A 79 0.75 -4.54 -2.08
N LEU A 80 -0.50 -4.93 -2.06
CA LEU A 80 -1.48 -4.65 -1.01
C LEU A 80 -1.70 -5.95 -0.23
N CYS A 81 -1.50 -5.91 1.07
CA CYS A 81 -1.69 -7.07 1.93
C CYS A 81 -2.96 -6.95 2.77
N PHE A 82 -3.76 -8.01 2.77
CA PHE A 82 -4.88 -8.18 3.71
C PHE A 82 -4.51 -9.14 4.84
N GLY A 83 -4.86 -8.76 6.07
CA GLY A 83 -4.75 -9.63 7.23
C GLY A 83 -5.87 -10.68 7.27
N THR A 84 -5.52 -11.89 7.70
CA THR A 84 -6.46 -12.99 7.96
C THR A 84 -6.02 -13.83 9.15
N THR A 85 -6.93 -14.61 9.70
CA THR A 85 -6.64 -15.61 10.74
C THR A 85 -6.37 -17.02 10.20
N ASP A 86 -6.61 -17.26 8.90
CA ASP A 86 -6.41 -18.56 8.24
C ASP A 86 -6.08 -18.38 6.75
N VAL A 87 -4.81 -18.10 6.47
CA VAL A 87 -4.32 -17.90 5.10
C VAL A 87 -4.52 -19.13 4.21
N THR A 88 -4.49 -20.34 4.78
CA THR A 88 -4.70 -21.58 4.02
C THR A 88 -6.13 -21.66 3.46
N THR A 89 -7.11 -21.35 4.29
CA THR A 89 -8.51 -21.31 3.85
C THR A 89 -8.74 -20.20 2.84
N GLU A 90 -8.16 -19.02 3.05
CA GLU A 90 -8.33 -17.89 2.15
C GLU A 90 -7.73 -18.13 0.75
N LEU A 91 -6.57 -18.78 0.65
CA LEU A 91 -5.98 -19.15 -0.65
C LEU A 91 -6.87 -20.14 -1.41
N LYS A 92 -7.46 -21.14 -0.73
CA LYS A 92 -8.40 -22.07 -1.33
C LYS A 92 -9.69 -21.38 -1.79
N ASP A 93 -10.19 -20.44 -1.00
CA ASP A 93 -11.37 -19.64 -1.38
C ASP A 93 -11.07 -18.77 -2.62
N ALA A 94 -9.88 -18.17 -2.69
CA ALA A 94 -9.45 -17.38 -3.85
C ALA A 94 -9.37 -18.26 -5.11
N GLU A 95 -8.77 -19.45 -5.00
CA GLU A 95 -8.70 -20.43 -6.11
C GLU A 95 -10.09 -20.88 -6.53
N ALA A 96 -10.97 -21.19 -5.58
CA ALA A 96 -12.34 -21.61 -5.85
C ALA A 96 -13.19 -20.53 -6.54
N LYS A 97 -12.88 -19.25 -6.30
CA LYS A 97 -13.46 -18.08 -6.98
C LYS A 97 -12.81 -17.82 -8.35
N GLY A 98 -11.90 -18.67 -8.81
CA GLY A 98 -11.26 -18.58 -10.12
C GLY A 98 -10.19 -17.49 -10.24
N MET A 99 -9.63 -17.01 -9.14
CA MET A 99 -8.53 -16.06 -9.19
C MET A 99 -7.23 -16.73 -9.66
N ASN A 100 -6.39 -15.99 -10.34
CA ASN A 100 -5.06 -16.47 -10.75
C ASN A 100 -4.14 -16.47 -9.52
N MET A 101 -3.80 -17.63 -9.03
CA MET A 101 -2.94 -17.78 -7.87
C MET A 101 -1.47 -17.69 -8.25
N ILE A 102 -0.63 -17.09 -7.38
CA ILE A 102 0.83 -17.23 -7.39
C ILE A 102 1.19 -18.35 -6.41
N ASP A 103 0.62 -18.30 -5.21
CA ASP A 103 0.82 -19.33 -4.21
C ASP A 103 -0.52 -20.07 -3.97
N THR A 104 -0.52 -21.40 -4.01
CA THR A 104 -1.66 -22.26 -3.66
C THR A 104 -1.55 -22.82 -2.24
N GLU A 105 -0.37 -22.72 -1.64
CA GLU A 105 -0.08 -23.06 -0.25
C GLU A 105 0.66 -21.90 0.42
N PRO A 106 0.43 -21.68 1.72
CA PRO A 106 1.12 -20.62 2.45
C PRO A 106 2.64 -20.85 2.53
N ARG A 107 3.38 -19.75 2.52
CA ARG A 107 4.84 -19.75 2.74
C ARG A 107 5.23 -18.73 3.80
N GLU A 108 6.45 -18.79 4.31
CA GLU A 108 6.96 -17.82 5.25
C GLU A 108 7.07 -16.44 4.61
N GLY A 109 6.58 -15.41 5.30
CA GLY A 109 6.70 -14.00 4.97
C GLY A 109 7.29 -13.19 6.12
N LEU A 110 7.49 -11.89 5.95
CA LEU A 110 7.97 -11.01 7.03
C LEU A 110 6.94 -10.89 8.16
N SER A 111 5.66 -10.85 7.81
CA SER A 111 4.53 -10.68 8.74
C SER A 111 3.86 -12.01 9.14
N GLY A 112 4.55 -13.15 8.99
CA GLY A 112 4.02 -14.49 9.33
C GLY A 112 3.85 -15.39 8.11
N MET A 113 2.79 -16.20 8.07
CA MET A 113 2.49 -17.03 6.90
C MET A 113 1.74 -16.21 5.86
N VAL A 114 2.19 -16.29 4.61
CA VAL A 114 1.65 -15.48 3.52
C VAL A 114 1.34 -16.29 2.26
N GLY A 115 0.51 -15.73 1.39
CA GLY A 115 0.31 -16.25 0.04
C GLY A 115 -0.19 -15.15 -0.90
N PHE A 116 0.13 -15.27 -2.19
CA PHE A 116 -0.08 -14.22 -3.18
C PHE A 116 -1.09 -14.59 -4.25
N ILE A 117 -1.93 -13.62 -4.61
CA ILE A 117 -2.89 -13.67 -5.71
C ILE A 117 -2.36 -12.75 -6.83
N HIS A 118 -2.33 -13.27 -8.06
CA HIS A 118 -1.71 -12.59 -9.19
C HIS A 118 -2.46 -11.30 -9.59
N PRO A 119 -1.75 -10.22 -9.98
CA PRO A 119 -2.34 -8.93 -10.36
C PRO A 119 -3.39 -9.02 -11.49
N ARG A 120 -3.31 -10.02 -12.37
CA ARG A 120 -4.30 -10.23 -13.46
C ARG A 120 -5.73 -10.43 -12.98
N SER A 121 -5.91 -10.88 -11.75
CA SER A 121 -7.23 -11.06 -11.15
C SER A 121 -7.69 -9.85 -10.34
N ASN A 122 -6.84 -8.83 -10.17
CA ASN A 122 -7.09 -7.77 -9.20
C ASN A 122 -6.70 -6.39 -9.77
N HIS A 123 -7.05 -6.13 -11.03
CA HIS A 123 -6.84 -4.81 -11.65
C HIS A 123 -5.40 -4.28 -11.49
N GLY A 124 -4.43 -5.14 -11.77
CA GLY A 124 -3.00 -4.78 -11.70
C GLY A 124 -2.43 -4.72 -10.28
N VAL A 125 -3.22 -5.01 -9.25
CA VAL A 125 -2.77 -5.06 -7.85
C VAL A 125 -2.32 -6.47 -7.48
N LEU A 126 -1.07 -6.64 -7.08
CA LEU A 126 -0.60 -7.85 -6.43
C LEU A 126 -1.22 -7.89 -5.02
N ILE A 127 -2.03 -8.89 -4.74
CA ILE A 127 -2.65 -9.06 -3.42
C ILE A 127 -1.87 -10.10 -2.63
N GLU A 128 -1.49 -9.74 -1.42
CA GLU A 128 -0.98 -10.66 -0.40
C GLU A 128 -2.04 -10.93 0.65
N LEU A 129 -2.10 -12.16 1.13
CA LEU A 129 -2.88 -12.56 2.30
C LEU A 129 -1.88 -12.94 3.39
N ALA A 130 -1.95 -12.29 4.55
CA ALA A 130 -1.02 -12.55 5.66
C ALA A 130 -1.75 -13.02 6.90
N GLN A 131 -1.20 -14.06 7.51
CA GLN A 131 -1.59 -14.57 8.83
C GLN A 131 -0.43 -14.34 9.79
N PRO A 132 -0.46 -13.26 10.59
CA PRO A 132 0.52 -13.02 11.64
C PRO A 132 0.47 -14.13 12.71
N PRO A 133 1.58 -14.37 13.44
CA PRO A 133 1.54 -15.22 14.65
C PRO A 133 0.50 -14.72 15.65
N ALA A 134 -0.17 -15.64 16.34
CA ALA A 134 -1.23 -15.29 17.30
C ALA A 134 -0.73 -14.44 18.49
N ASP A 135 0.56 -14.49 18.76
CA ASP A 135 1.27 -13.74 19.80
C ASP A 135 2.14 -12.60 19.25
N ALA A 136 1.90 -12.20 17.99
CA ALA A 136 2.61 -11.07 17.40
C ALA A 136 2.38 -9.82 18.25
N PRO A 137 3.45 -9.04 18.55
CA PRO A 137 3.32 -7.82 19.31
C PRO A 137 2.49 -6.80 18.51
N VAL A 138 1.64 -6.06 19.22
CA VAL A 138 0.95 -4.91 18.64
C VAL A 138 1.89 -3.72 18.69
N HIS A 139 2.18 -3.17 17.53
CA HIS A 139 2.97 -1.95 17.38
C HIS A 139 2.06 -0.79 17.02
N THR A 140 2.51 0.43 17.29
CA THR A 140 1.80 1.67 16.94
C THR A 140 2.72 2.63 16.22
N GLY A 141 2.14 3.54 15.47
CA GLY A 141 2.84 4.67 14.88
C GLY A 141 3.32 5.69 15.92
N PRO A 142 3.95 6.79 15.46
CA PRO A 142 4.41 7.86 16.33
C PRO A 142 3.25 8.49 17.11
N THR A 143 3.43 8.67 18.43
CA THR A 143 2.39 9.24 19.31
C THR A 143 2.44 10.76 19.40
N GLU A 144 3.54 11.39 18.99
CA GLU A 144 3.78 12.83 19.06
C GLU A 144 4.50 13.34 17.81
N GLY A 145 4.54 14.67 17.64
CA GLY A 145 5.26 15.34 16.55
C GLY A 145 4.51 15.42 15.23
N PRO A 146 5.14 16.01 14.21
CA PRO A 146 4.55 16.27 12.90
C PRO A 146 4.55 15.03 11.98
N TYR A 147 4.51 13.84 12.55
CA TYR A 147 4.66 12.57 11.86
C TYR A 147 3.32 11.92 11.56
N PRO A 148 3.23 11.16 10.45
CA PRO A 148 2.07 10.31 10.20
C PRO A 148 2.02 9.18 11.23
N HIS A 149 0.81 8.86 11.70
CA HIS A 149 0.60 7.83 12.71
C HIS A 149 -0.32 6.70 12.24
N ALA A 150 -1.12 6.93 11.19
CA ALA A 150 -2.03 5.93 10.65
C ALA A 150 -2.08 6.01 9.12
N MET A 151 -2.57 4.96 8.48
CA MET A 151 -3.01 4.99 7.10
C MET A 151 -4.42 5.59 7.05
N HIS A 152 -4.63 6.60 6.21
CA HIS A 152 -5.96 7.11 5.90
C HIS A 152 -6.64 6.23 4.84
N HIS A 153 -5.96 5.93 3.75
CA HIS A 153 -6.38 4.97 2.71
C HIS A 153 -5.22 4.64 1.77
N VAL A 154 -5.34 3.53 1.08
CA VAL A 154 -4.52 3.23 -0.10
C VAL A 154 -5.34 3.48 -1.36
N THR A 155 -4.73 4.09 -2.38
CA THR A 155 -5.39 4.41 -3.65
C THR A 155 -4.98 3.43 -4.74
N VAL A 156 -5.97 2.89 -5.45
CA VAL A 156 -5.82 2.05 -6.63
C VAL A 156 -6.37 2.79 -7.85
N ALA A 157 -5.51 2.99 -8.85
CA ALA A 157 -5.91 3.59 -10.13
C ALA A 157 -6.59 2.53 -11.01
N VAL A 158 -7.78 2.83 -11.49
CA VAL A 158 -8.61 1.94 -12.32
C VAL A 158 -9.17 2.70 -13.53
N ASN A 159 -9.45 1.99 -14.62
CA ASN A 159 -10.10 2.58 -15.80
C ASN A 159 -11.60 2.77 -15.57
N GLU A 160 -12.23 1.78 -14.91
CA GLU A 160 -13.66 1.80 -14.58
C GLU A 160 -13.85 1.38 -13.11
N ILE A 161 -14.63 2.15 -12.35
CA ILE A 161 -14.82 1.90 -10.91
C ILE A 161 -15.82 0.76 -10.66
N ALA A 162 -16.98 0.77 -11.32
CA ALA A 162 -18.08 -0.14 -11.01
C ALA A 162 -17.71 -1.63 -11.10
N PRO A 163 -17.01 -2.12 -12.15
CA PRO A 163 -16.62 -3.52 -12.21
C PRO A 163 -15.68 -3.93 -11.07
N VAL A 164 -14.77 -3.02 -10.66
CA VAL A 164 -13.82 -3.29 -9.56
C VAL A 164 -14.55 -3.36 -8.21
N VAL A 165 -15.51 -2.47 -8.00
CA VAL A 165 -16.37 -2.49 -6.80
C VAL A 165 -17.11 -3.84 -6.70
N ASP A 166 -17.77 -4.27 -7.76
CA ASP A 166 -18.51 -5.53 -7.79
C ASP A 166 -17.59 -6.73 -7.52
N GLU A 167 -16.45 -6.78 -8.21
CA GLU A 167 -15.47 -7.86 -8.04
C GLU A 167 -14.83 -7.89 -6.66
N TRP A 168 -14.42 -6.76 -6.11
CA TRP A 168 -13.71 -6.72 -4.83
C TRP A 168 -14.65 -6.92 -3.65
N THR A 169 -15.90 -6.47 -3.73
CA THR A 169 -16.93 -6.79 -2.72
C THR A 169 -17.25 -8.27 -2.70
N GLU A 170 -17.41 -8.92 -3.86
CA GLU A 170 -17.68 -10.35 -3.96
C GLU A 170 -16.47 -11.21 -3.53
N ARG A 171 -15.27 -10.85 -4.01
CA ARG A 171 -14.06 -11.65 -3.80
C ARG A 171 -13.51 -11.52 -2.38
N PHE A 172 -13.36 -10.28 -1.90
CA PHE A 172 -12.70 -9.96 -0.65
C PHE A 172 -13.64 -9.60 0.50
N GLY A 173 -14.94 -9.44 0.23
CA GLY A 173 -15.92 -9.08 1.24
C GLY A 173 -15.82 -7.63 1.70
N LEU A 174 -15.30 -6.75 0.84
CA LEU A 174 -15.18 -5.32 1.16
C LEU A 174 -16.55 -4.66 1.20
N SER A 175 -16.71 -3.67 2.07
CA SER A 175 -17.93 -2.87 2.17
C SER A 175 -17.85 -1.62 1.30
N VAL A 176 -18.92 -1.30 0.58
CA VAL A 176 -18.99 -0.08 -0.25
C VAL A 176 -19.17 1.12 0.66
N GLY A 177 -18.22 2.06 0.60
CA GLY A 177 -18.20 3.30 1.34
C GLY A 177 -18.66 4.52 0.52
N ARG A 178 -18.08 5.68 0.82
CA ARG A 178 -18.40 6.96 0.16
C ARG A 178 -17.97 6.97 -1.30
N HIS A 179 -18.75 7.67 -2.13
CA HIS A 179 -18.40 8.05 -3.50
C HIS A 179 -18.03 9.54 -3.54
N VAL A 180 -17.02 9.88 -4.32
CA VAL A 180 -16.52 11.26 -4.46
C VAL A 180 -16.29 11.57 -5.93
N GLU A 181 -16.80 12.70 -6.39
CA GLU A 181 -16.41 13.29 -7.66
C GLU A 181 -15.84 14.68 -7.39
N SER A 182 -14.67 14.98 -7.91
CA SER A 182 -13.96 16.22 -7.68
C SER A 182 -13.43 16.80 -9.00
N GLU A 183 -14.10 17.79 -9.53
CA GLU A 183 -13.60 18.54 -10.70
C GLU A 183 -12.27 19.23 -10.41
N ALA A 184 -12.06 19.71 -9.18
CA ALA A 184 -10.84 20.38 -8.77
C ALA A 184 -9.61 19.46 -8.81
N LEU A 185 -9.79 18.17 -8.50
CA LEU A 185 -8.75 17.15 -8.60
C LEU A 185 -8.80 16.40 -9.95
N GLY A 186 -9.86 16.57 -10.73
CA GLY A 186 -10.10 15.88 -11.99
C GLY A 186 -10.28 14.38 -11.82
N ILE A 187 -10.95 13.93 -10.74
CA ILE A 187 -11.10 12.51 -10.39
C ILE A 187 -12.54 12.17 -10.02
N GLU A 188 -12.89 10.90 -10.25
CA GLU A 188 -13.97 10.18 -9.61
C GLU A 188 -13.36 9.07 -8.74
N ALA A 189 -13.89 8.89 -7.53
CA ALA A 189 -13.39 7.91 -6.57
C ALA A 189 -14.53 7.20 -5.84
N GLN A 190 -14.34 5.91 -5.56
CA GLN A 190 -15.19 5.09 -4.70
C GLN A 190 -14.35 4.49 -3.60
N PHE A 191 -14.76 4.67 -2.37
CA PHE A 191 -14.11 4.03 -1.22
C PHE A 191 -14.72 2.66 -0.95
N LEU A 192 -13.86 1.70 -0.66
CA LEU A 192 -14.19 0.38 -0.14
C LEU A 192 -13.53 0.24 1.23
N SER A 193 -14.24 -0.33 2.20
CA SER A 193 -13.75 -0.47 3.57
C SER A 193 -13.59 -1.92 3.98
N ILE A 194 -12.57 -2.20 4.80
CA ILE A 194 -12.35 -3.46 5.47
C ILE A 194 -11.74 -3.20 6.87
N GLY A 195 -12.45 -3.64 7.92
CA GLY A 195 -12.10 -3.27 9.29
C GLY A 195 -12.09 -1.74 9.44
N GLU A 196 -10.99 -1.21 9.97
CA GLU A 196 -10.78 0.23 10.17
C GLU A 196 -9.93 0.86 9.04
N THR A 197 -9.82 0.18 7.89
CA THR A 197 -8.99 0.63 6.77
C THR A 197 -9.80 0.82 5.51
N ASP A 198 -9.42 1.82 4.70
CA ASP A 198 -10.08 2.16 3.45
C ASP A 198 -9.16 1.97 2.24
N ILE A 199 -9.79 1.59 1.13
CA ILE A 199 -9.18 1.54 -0.20
C ILE A 199 -9.96 2.50 -1.10
N GLU A 200 -9.26 3.44 -1.72
CA GLU A 200 -9.81 4.36 -2.69
C GLU A 200 -9.60 3.80 -4.11
N LEU A 201 -10.66 3.47 -4.82
CA LEU A 201 -10.62 3.21 -6.25
C LEU A 201 -10.79 4.55 -6.97
N VAL A 202 -9.84 4.93 -7.83
CA VAL A 202 -9.85 6.24 -8.47
C VAL A 202 -9.69 6.13 -9.98
N ARG A 203 -10.48 6.93 -10.72
CA ARG A 203 -10.31 7.16 -12.15
C ARG A 203 -10.24 8.65 -12.47
N PRO A 204 -9.57 9.06 -13.57
CA PRO A 204 -9.60 10.45 -14.00
C PRO A 204 -10.96 10.78 -14.60
N LEU A 205 -11.42 12.03 -14.42
CA LEU A 205 -12.52 12.60 -15.20
C LEU A 205 -12.04 12.90 -16.63
N ASP A 206 -12.97 12.93 -17.58
CA ASP A 206 -12.67 13.19 -18.98
C ASP A 206 -11.92 14.50 -19.18
N GLY A 207 -10.82 14.45 -19.92
CA GLY A 207 -9.97 15.61 -20.19
C GLY A 207 -9.04 16.01 -19.04
N SER A 208 -9.05 15.30 -17.93
CA SER A 208 -8.13 15.55 -16.82
C SER A 208 -6.69 15.21 -17.20
N GLY A 209 -5.77 16.05 -16.75
CA GLY A 209 -4.33 15.81 -16.88
C GLY A 209 -3.71 15.34 -15.56
N GLY A 210 -2.38 15.20 -15.57
CA GLY A 210 -1.64 14.94 -14.35
C GLY A 210 -1.10 13.52 -14.19
N PRO A 211 -0.81 13.08 -12.95
CA PRO A 211 -0.14 11.81 -12.72
C PRO A 211 -1.05 10.58 -12.84
N LEU A 212 -2.37 10.71 -12.58
CA LEU A 212 -3.30 9.59 -12.63
C LEU A 212 -3.53 9.06 -14.05
N PRO A 213 -3.84 9.89 -15.09
CA PRO A 213 -3.89 9.41 -16.47
C PRO A 213 -2.59 8.73 -16.92
N ARG A 214 -1.42 9.30 -16.58
CA ARG A 214 -0.11 8.71 -16.90
C ARG A 214 0.12 7.36 -16.23
N LYS A 215 -0.39 7.16 -15.00
CA LYS A 215 -0.34 5.86 -14.33
C LYS A 215 -1.13 4.83 -15.13
N LEU A 216 -2.32 5.18 -15.60
CA LEU A 216 -3.22 4.29 -16.34
C LEU A 216 -2.72 3.97 -17.76
N GLU A 217 -1.89 4.83 -18.38
CA GLU A 217 -1.16 4.47 -19.62
C GLU A 217 -0.26 3.24 -19.42
N GLY A 218 0.29 3.06 -18.21
CA GLY A 218 1.07 1.89 -17.82
C GLY A 218 0.23 0.74 -17.23
N GLY A 219 -1.08 0.92 -17.11
CA GLY A 219 -2.02 -0.04 -16.55
C GLY A 219 -2.55 0.35 -15.16
N GLU A 220 -3.60 -0.34 -14.77
CA GLU A 220 -4.22 -0.24 -13.45
C GLU A 220 -3.27 -0.66 -12.32
N GLY A 221 -3.63 -0.38 -11.06
CA GLY A 221 -2.87 -0.85 -9.89
C GLY A 221 -2.64 0.22 -8.83
N LEU A 222 -1.82 -0.10 -7.83
CA LEU A 222 -1.47 0.80 -6.73
C LEU A 222 -0.93 2.12 -7.25
N PHE A 223 -1.40 3.22 -6.66
CA PHE A 223 -1.09 4.56 -7.13
C PHE A 223 -0.58 5.50 -6.05
N MET A 224 -1.20 5.48 -4.87
CA MET A 224 -0.88 6.41 -3.79
C MET A 224 -1.20 5.79 -2.43
N LEU A 225 -0.49 6.24 -1.41
CA LEU A 225 -0.79 5.96 0.00
C LEU A 225 -1.06 7.28 0.71
N ALA A 226 -2.24 7.43 1.27
CA ALA A 226 -2.60 8.55 2.13
C ALA A 226 -2.34 8.20 3.58
N LEU A 227 -1.58 9.04 4.26
CA LEU A 227 -1.18 8.91 5.65
C LEU A 227 -1.86 9.97 6.50
N THR A 228 -2.34 9.59 7.66
CA THR A 228 -3.01 10.48 8.62
C THR A 228 -1.98 11.17 9.50
N VAL A 229 -2.06 12.48 9.57
CA VAL A 229 -1.29 13.35 10.47
C VAL A 229 -2.23 14.08 11.42
N ARG A 230 -1.71 14.55 12.56
CA ARG A 230 -2.50 15.29 13.57
C ARG A 230 -2.74 16.73 13.16
N ASP A 231 -1.74 17.35 12.52
CA ASP A 231 -1.75 18.71 12.01
C ASP A 231 -1.03 18.74 10.66
N ALA A 232 -1.78 18.97 9.60
CA ALA A 232 -1.24 18.95 8.24
C ALA A 232 -0.34 20.15 7.96
N GLU A 233 -0.63 21.32 8.54
CA GLU A 233 0.19 22.52 8.36
C GLU A 233 1.56 22.33 9.02
N GLU A 234 1.59 21.83 10.27
CA GLU A 234 2.82 21.52 10.99
C GLU A 234 3.65 20.45 10.25
N SER A 235 3.01 19.38 9.82
CA SER A 235 3.68 18.29 9.10
C SER A 235 4.29 18.75 7.79
N VAL A 236 3.56 19.53 7.00
CA VAL A 236 4.04 20.10 5.73
C VAL A 236 5.20 21.09 5.98
N ALA A 237 5.09 21.96 6.98
CA ALA A 237 6.16 22.88 7.34
C ALA A 237 7.43 22.11 7.73
N PHE A 238 7.29 21.07 8.54
CA PHE A 238 8.40 20.21 8.94
C PHE A 238 9.07 19.53 7.73
N LEU A 239 8.31 18.87 6.85
CA LEU A 239 8.86 18.20 5.66
C LEU A 239 9.61 19.17 4.73
N ARG A 240 9.14 20.41 4.61
CA ARG A 240 9.81 21.46 3.84
C ARG A 240 11.13 21.87 4.47
N THR A 241 11.27 21.85 5.81
CA THR A 241 12.57 22.11 6.47
C THR A 241 13.61 21.04 6.16
N LEU A 242 13.16 19.80 5.87
CA LEU A 242 14.00 18.69 5.43
C LEU A 242 14.31 18.72 3.91
N GLY A 243 13.79 19.72 3.18
CA GLY A 243 14.04 19.88 1.75
C GLY A 243 13.15 19.02 0.85
N LEU A 244 12.08 18.42 1.38
CA LEU A 244 11.13 17.66 0.56
C LEU A 244 10.26 18.59 -0.30
N THR A 245 9.98 18.17 -1.52
CA THR A 245 9.00 18.83 -2.38
C THR A 245 7.60 18.38 -1.99
N VAL A 246 6.86 19.28 -1.37
CA VAL A 246 5.47 19.08 -0.93
C VAL A 246 4.56 20.06 -1.66
N THR A 247 3.53 19.55 -2.31
CA THR A 247 2.50 20.31 -3.03
C THR A 247 1.22 20.32 -2.21
N ASP A 248 0.77 21.51 -1.83
CA ASP A 248 -0.50 21.68 -1.11
C ASP A 248 -1.69 21.38 -2.03
N ALA A 249 -2.71 20.79 -1.47
CA ALA A 249 -4.02 20.62 -2.09
C ALA A 249 -5.10 20.91 -1.05
N ASN A 250 -6.32 21.25 -1.51
CA ASN A 250 -7.45 21.59 -0.63
C ASN A 250 -7.81 20.53 0.41
N THR A 251 -7.36 19.29 0.21
CA THR A 251 -7.70 18.12 1.04
C THR A 251 -6.45 17.42 1.57
N GLY A 252 -5.33 18.13 1.72
CA GLY A 252 -4.06 17.58 2.20
C GLY A 252 -2.87 18.01 1.38
N ALA A 253 -1.75 17.32 1.51
CA ALA A 253 -0.50 17.64 0.84
C ALA A 253 0.13 16.41 0.18
N PHE A 254 0.64 16.57 -1.03
CA PHE A 254 1.29 15.50 -1.78
C PHE A 254 2.81 15.60 -1.67
N ILE A 255 3.45 14.49 -1.32
CA ILE A 255 4.90 14.38 -1.28
C ILE A 255 5.37 13.80 -2.62
N SER A 256 6.37 14.42 -3.24
CA SER A 256 6.91 13.97 -4.51
C SER A 256 7.54 12.57 -4.37
N PRO A 257 7.18 11.60 -5.24
CA PRO A 257 7.74 10.24 -5.19
C PRO A 257 9.26 10.19 -5.42
N LYS A 258 9.87 11.27 -5.86
CA LYS A 258 11.34 11.38 -5.95
C LYS A 258 12.03 11.35 -4.58
N HIS A 259 11.32 11.73 -3.53
CA HIS A 259 11.84 11.74 -2.16
C HIS A 259 11.46 10.50 -1.36
N THR A 260 10.64 9.61 -1.93
CA THR A 260 10.02 8.49 -1.21
C THR A 260 10.18 7.17 -1.98
N TYR A 261 11.31 7.03 -2.70
CA TYR A 261 11.65 5.82 -3.45
C TYR A 261 10.49 5.32 -4.33
N GLY A 262 9.91 6.23 -5.13
CA GLY A 262 8.81 5.91 -6.04
C GLY A 262 7.42 5.85 -5.42
N ALA A 263 7.29 5.77 -4.10
CA ALA A 263 6.01 5.76 -3.41
C ALA A 263 5.38 7.16 -3.42
N ARG A 264 4.22 7.31 -4.06
CA ARG A 264 3.44 8.55 -4.00
C ARG A 264 2.71 8.62 -2.67
N LEU A 265 3.05 9.61 -1.85
CA LEU A 265 2.43 9.80 -0.54
C LEU A 265 1.57 11.05 -0.52
N ARG A 266 0.51 11.00 0.29
CA ARG A 266 -0.34 12.13 0.63
C ARG A 266 -0.45 12.21 2.15
N LEU A 267 -0.41 13.42 2.70
CA LEU A 267 -0.77 13.68 4.09
C LEU A 267 -2.19 14.21 4.16
N SER A 268 -2.98 13.69 5.09
CA SER A 268 -4.35 14.11 5.37
C SER A 268 -4.55 14.19 6.88
N GLU A 269 -5.38 15.11 7.35
CA GLU A 269 -5.93 15.05 8.69
C GLU A 269 -7.06 14.00 8.74
N ALA A 270 -7.37 13.51 9.96
CA ALA A 270 -8.38 12.49 10.22
C ALA A 270 -9.81 12.94 9.83
#